data_743ad18d8b18e69abcd7ac14c5e14728
#
_entry.id   743ad18d8b18e69abcd7ac14c5e14728
#
_cell.length_a   1.000
_cell.length_b   1.000
_cell.length_c   1.000
_cell.angle_alpha   90.00
_cell.angle_beta   90.00
_cell.angle_gamma   90.00
#
_symmetry.space_group_name_H-M   'P 1'
#
loop_
_entity.id
_entity.type
_entity.pdbx_description
1 polymer ?
#
loop_
_entity_poly.entity_id
_entity_poly.type
_entity_poly.pdbx_seq_one_letter_code
_entity_poly.pdbx_strand_id
1 'polypeptide(L)'
;MPGVPDVVLQDEKGRFHFVELKATGSNAVDLRPHQVSWLTKHGHGSVWILVKQQTSKMPKAKLYLFGGTDAVNLKMEGLTSVESYAE
;
A
#
# COMPACT_ATOMS: atom_id res chain seq x y z
N MET A 1 -0.48 12.45 -13.75
CA MET A 1 -1.00 13.05 -12.50
C MET A 1 -0.20 12.51 -11.33
N PRO A 2 0.53 13.37 -10.60
CA PRO A 2 1.37 12.92 -9.49
C PRO A 2 0.57 12.23 -8.39
N GLY A 3 1.10 11.12 -7.88
CA GLY A 3 0.50 10.40 -6.77
C GLY A 3 -0.55 9.37 -7.12
N VAL A 4 -0.94 9.27 -8.38
CA VAL A 4 -1.87 8.21 -8.83
C VAL A 4 -1.20 6.86 -8.66
N PRO A 5 -1.89 5.86 -8.08
CA PRO A 5 -1.32 4.52 -7.91
C PRO A 5 -0.91 3.84 -9.23
N ASP A 6 0.03 2.89 -9.10
CA ASP A 6 0.69 2.24 -10.25
C ASP A 6 -0.23 1.37 -11.07
N VAL A 7 -1.21 0.73 -10.44
CA VAL A 7 -2.02 -0.31 -11.06
C VAL A 7 -3.50 -0.03 -10.87
N VAL A 8 -4.28 -0.28 -11.91
CA VAL A 8 -5.73 -0.26 -11.86
C VAL A 8 -6.22 -1.66 -12.20
N LEU A 9 -7.01 -2.25 -11.30
CA LEU A 9 -7.59 -3.57 -11.48
C LEU A 9 -9.11 -3.48 -11.53
N GLN A 10 -9.75 -4.37 -12.27
CA GLN A 10 -11.20 -4.51 -12.26
C GLN A 10 -11.58 -5.85 -11.64
N ASP A 11 -12.47 -5.82 -10.64
CA ASP A 11 -12.92 -7.07 -9.99
C ASP A 11 -14.05 -7.74 -10.78
N GLU A 12 -14.51 -8.89 -10.31
CA GLU A 12 -15.55 -9.68 -10.96
C GLU A 12 -16.89 -8.95 -11.07
N LYS A 13 -17.11 -7.98 -10.21
CA LYS A 13 -18.33 -7.17 -10.19
C LYS A 13 -18.23 -5.91 -11.05
N GLY A 14 -17.11 -5.76 -11.76
CA GLY A 14 -16.87 -4.60 -12.61
C GLY A 14 -16.36 -3.37 -11.90
N ARG A 15 -16.05 -3.45 -10.60
CA ARG A 15 -15.51 -2.31 -9.85
C ARG A 15 -14.02 -2.18 -10.07
N PHE A 16 -13.56 -0.93 -10.18
CA PHE A 16 -12.14 -0.64 -10.34
C PHE A 16 -11.47 -0.43 -8.99
N HIS A 17 -10.24 -0.93 -8.89
CA HIS A 17 -9.39 -0.78 -7.72
C HIS A 17 -8.07 -0.17 -8.13
N PHE A 18 -7.63 0.83 -7.39
CA PHE A 18 -6.31 1.44 -7.57
C PHE A 18 -5.36 0.84 -6.55
N VAL A 19 -4.21 0.37 -7.01
CA VAL A 19 -3.23 -0.30 -6.14
C VAL A 19 -1.88 0.37 -6.30
N GLU A 20 -1.35 0.90 -5.18
CA GLU A 20 0.03 1.38 -5.11
C GLU A 20 0.92 0.21 -4.71
N LEU A 21 1.91 -0.10 -5.52
CA LEU A 21 2.85 -1.20 -5.27
C LEU A 21 4.10 -0.67 -4.61
N LYS A 22 4.50 -1.27 -3.49
CA LYS A 22 5.72 -0.92 -2.77
C LYS A 22 6.49 -2.18 -2.41
N ALA A 23 7.82 -2.06 -2.37
CA ALA A 23 8.71 -3.12 -1.91
C ALA A 23 9.64 -2.55 -0.85
N THR A 24 9.95 -3.35 0.17
CA THR A 24 10.83 -2.90 1.24
C THR A 24 11.67 -4.06 1.77
N GLY A 25 12.86 -3.75 2.27
CA GLY A 25 13.72 -4.69 3.00
C GLY A 25 13.63 -4.51 4.51
N SER A 26 12.68 -3.70 4.99
CA SER A 26 12.56 -3.39 6.41
C SER A 26 11.10 -3.21 6.79
N ASN A 27 10.83 -2.54 7.92
CA ASN A 27 9.48 -2.15 8.33
C ASN A 27 9.02 -0.86 7.66
N ALA A 28 9.94 -0.07 7.11
CA ALA A 28 9.62 1.23 6.51
C ALA A 28 8.92 1.07 5.15
N VAL A 29 7.96 1.95 4.88
CA VAL A 29 7.29 2.03 3.59
C VAL A 29 7.58 3.41 2.99
N ASP A 30 8.27 3.42 1.85
CA ASP A 30 8.69 4.66 1.19
C ASP A 30 7.56 5.22 0.34
N LEU A 31 6.68 5.95 0.98
CA LEU A 31 5.62 6.69 0.31
C LEU A 31 6.00 8.16 0.21
N ARG A 32 5.99 8.70 -1.00
CA ARG A 32 6.32 10.11 -1.21
C ARG A 32 5.15 11.00 -0.79
N PRO A 33 5.40 12.27 -0.43
CA PRO A 33 4.34 13.16 0.04
C PRO A 33 3.14 13.26 -0.89
N HIS A 34 3.36 13.34 -2.20
CA HIS A 34 2.25 13.41 -3.15
C HIS A 34 1.47 12.10 -3.25
N GLN A 35 2.12 10.95 -3.02
CA GLN A 35 1.43 9.66 -2.95
C GLN A 35 0.57 9.57 -1.70
N VAL A 36 1.09 9.99 -0.56
CA VAL A 36 0.34 10.02 0.71
C VAL A 36 -0.88 10.92 0.56
N SER A 37 -0.71 12.09 -0.04
CA SER A 37 -1.79 13.05 -0.26
C SER A 37 -2.91 12.45 -1.13
N TRP A 38 -2.54 11.85 -2.26
CA TRP A 38 -3.50 11.23 -3.17
C TRP A 38 -4.24 10.06 -2.51
N LEU A 39 -3.49 9.16 -1.87
CA LEU A 39 -4.05 7.99 -1.20
C LEU A 39 -4.99 8.38 -0.06
N THR A 40 -4.62 9.38 0.72
CA THR A 40 -5.45 9.87 1.82
C THR A 40 -6.73 10.50 1.30
N LYS A 41 -6.65 11.30 0.25
CA LYS A 41 -7.79 12.00 -0.32
C LYS A 41 -8.77 11.02 -0.97
N HIS A 42 -8.27 10.00 -1.66
CA HIS A 42 -9.09 9.06 -2.42
C HIS A 42 -9.21 7.67 -1.79
N GLY A 43 -8.68 7.48 -0.59
CA GLY A 43 -8.54 6.17 0.04
C GLY A 43 -9.82 5.52 0.54
N HIS A 44 -10.94 6.23 0.50
CA HIS A 44 -12.23 5.68 0.90
C HIS A 44 -12.81 4.85 -0.25
N GLY A 45 -12.79 3.54 -0.10
CA GLY A 45 -13.31 2.65 -1.13
C GLY A 45 -12.24 1.78 -1.75
N SER A 46 -12.06 1.86 -3.06
CA SER A 46 -11.27 0.90 -3.83
C SER A 46 -9.84 1.35 -4.10
N VAL A 47 -9.18 1.89 -3.09
CA VAL A 47 -7.77 2.33 -3.18
C VAL A 47 -6.95 1.56 -2.14
N TRP A 48 -5.87 0.93 -2.61
CA TRP A 48 -5.09 -0.02 -1.81
C TRP A 48 -3.60 0.23 -1.91
N ILE A 49 -2.87 -0.21 -0.89
CA ILE A 49 -1.41 -0.21 -0.87
C ILE A 49 -0.97 -1.67 -0.65
N LEU A 50 -0.26 -2.22 -1.63
CA LEU A 50 0.26 -3.58 -1.54
C LEU A 50 1.77 -3.50 -1.36
N VAL A 51 2.27 -4.04 -0.25
CA VAL A 51 3.69 -3.99 0.10
C VAL A 51 4.27 -5.38 0.10
N LYS A 52 5.37 -5.56 -0.62
CA LYS A 52 6.18 -6.77 -0.57
C LYS A 52 7.38 -6.51 0.34
N GLN A 53 7.47 -7.26 1.43
CA GLN A 53 8.61 -7.22 2.34
C GLN A 53 9.49 -8.44 2.14
N GLN A 54 10.78 -8.21 1.90
CA GLN A 54 11.77 -9.27 1.80
C GLN A 54 13.05 -8.80 2.47
N THR A 55 13.40 -9.41 3.61
CA THR A 55 14.66 -9.13 4.28
C THR A 55 15.64 -10.29 4.05
N SER A 56 16.93 -10.06 4.33
CA SER A 56 17.95 -11.11 4.17
C SER A 56 17.72 -12.30 5.12
N LYS A 57 16.93 -12.12 6.16
CA LYS A 57 16.65 -13.18 7.15
C LYS A 57 15.37 -13.94 6.85
N MET A 58 14.60 -13.50 5.87
CA MET A 58 13.30 -14.10 5.53
C MET A 58 13.47 -15.11 4.41
N PRO A 59 12.99 -16.36 4.57
CA PRO A 59 13.08 -17.35 3.51
C PRO A 59 12.15 -17.04 2.34
N LYS A 60 11.05 -16.32 2.60
CA LYS A 60 10.09 -15.93 1.58
C LYS A 60 9.65 -14.49 1.79
N ALA A 61 9.28 -13.81 0.70
CA ALA A 61 8.69 -12.50 0.78
C ALA A 61 7.34 -12.57 1.48
N LYS A 62 6.99 -11.51 2.21
CA LYS A 62 5.70 -11.37 2.86
C LYS A 62 4.93 -10.23 2.19
N LEU A 63 3.65 -10.45 1.95
CA LEU A 63 2.79 -9.45 1.33
C LEU A 63 1.86 -8.84 2.39
N TYR A 64 1.71 -7.52 2.31
CA TYR A 64 0.81 -6.77 3.17
C TYR A 64 -0.14 -5.96 2.29
N LEU A 65 -1.41 -5.95 2.64
CA LEU A 65 -2.41 -5.17 1.92
C LEU A 65 -3.08 -4.20 2.89
N PHE A 66 -3.05 -2.93 2.54
CA PHE A 66 -3.63 -1.86 3.36
C PHE A 66 -4.60 -1.03 2.53
N GLY A 67 -5.57 -0.40 3.18
CA GLY A 67 -6.41 0.60 2.54
C GLY A 67 -5.63 1.90 2.33
N GLY A 68 -6.04 2.68 1.34
CA GLY A 68 -5.36 3.95 1.03
C GLY A 68 -5.37 4.94 2.18
N THR A 69 -6.38 4.89 3.06
CA THR A 69 -6.47 5.75 4.24
C THR A 69 -5.38 5.50 5.27
N ASP A 70 -4.67 4.36 5.18
CA ASP A 70 -3.58 4.02 6.09
C ASP A 70 -2.24 4.61 5.65
N ALA A 71 -2.20 5.36 4.55
CA ALA A 71 -0.95 5.86 3.97
C ALA A 71 -0.11 6.69 4.94
N VAL A 72 -0.74 7.57 5.72
CA VAL A 72 -0.01 8.42 6.68
C VAL A 72 0.68 7.57 7.74
N ASN A 73 -0.06 6.63 8.35
CA ASN A 73 0.50 5.76 9.38
C ASN A 73 1.62 4.87 8.83
N LEU A 74 1.44 4.34 7.63
CA LEU A 74 2.47 3.52 6.98
C LEU A 74 3.74 4.32 6.74
N LYS A 75 3.61 5.56 6.26
CA LYS A 75 4.77 6.41 6.00
C LYS A 75 5.51 6.78 7.29
N MET A 76 4.76 7.15 8.32
CA MET A 76 5.35 7.67 9.56
C MET A 76 5.86 6.57 10.49
N GLU A 77 5.18 5.43 10.54
CA GLU A 77 5.44 4.41 11.56
C GLU A 77 5.74 3.01 10.99
N GLY A 78 5.51 2.79 9.70
CA GLY A 78 5.88 1.55 9.03
C GLY A 78 4.81 0.45 9.07
N LEU A 79 5.20 -0.74 8.59
CA LEU A 79 4.28 -1.87 8.35
C LEU A 79 3.55 -2.35 9.59
N THR A 80 4.21 -2.33 10.75
CA THR A 80 3.62 -2.88 11.98
C THR A 80 2.64 -1.94 12.66
N SER A 81 2.50 -0.70 12.16
CA SER A 81 1.60 0.29 12.74
C SER A 81 0.14 0.08 12.37
N VAL A 82 -0.13 -0.69 11.32
CA VAL A 82 -1.46 -0.87 10.75
C VAL A 82 -1.71 -2.36 10.52
N GLU A 83 -2.95 -2.80 10.75
CA GLU A 83 -3.33 -4.17 10.48
C GLU A 83 -3.50 -4.40 8.97
N SER A 84 -2.86 -5.44 8.45
CA SER A 84 -2.93 -5.79 7.03
C SER A 84 -4.15 -6.65 6.74
N TYR A 85 -4.75 -6.44 5.56
CA TYR A 85 -5.83 -7.29 5.05
C TYR A 85 -5.30 -8.59 4.43
N ALA A 86 -4.00 -8.66 4.10
CA ALA A 86 -3.37 -9.87 3.58
C ALA A 86 -2.86 -10.76 4.72
N GLU A 87 -2.95 -12.05 4.53
CA GLU A 87 -2.42 -13.01 5.49
C GLU A 87 -0.99 -13.44 5.16
#